data_01b76e814ede76ab23debeccf6b348ab
#
_entry.id   01b76e814ede76ab23debeccf6b348ab
#
_cell.length_a   1.000
_cell.length_b   1.000
_cell.length_c   1.000
_cell.angle_alpha   90.00
_cell.angle_beta   90.00
_cell.angle_gamma   90.00
#
_symmetry.space_group_name_H-M   'P 1'
#
loop_
_entity.id
_entity.type
_entity.pdbx_description
1 polymer ?
#
loop_
_entity_poly.entity_id
_entity_poly.type
_entity_poly.pdbx_seq_one_letter_code
_entity_poly.pdbx_strand_id
1 'polypeptide(L)'
;MKINIPLHTQALSEKVGKQIINVDRINILELDRQEIIQIFQAEGLLLFRGFETNIDTFTKFSNLFSTNFMDYTGGVFNRRIINNDPTVLTVNDFKSEIKLHGEMYYQQNIPLMLWFFCAHPALQDGETIVCDGKLLYNEMSDSLKEIFSQKKLKYNAHLHKDEWQKRYKTDDLSVVKEICESNNTDIQVNEDESIYLSYICPAIHRSKYGNHQVFINSLLPTKNISPKSVCFDDGSEITDDIISELSEIADKITVDIRWQKGDILMVDNTRVMHGRRAFSDDKRDIYLRLCSPSF
;
A
#
# COMPACT_ATOMS: atom_id res chain seq x y z
N MET A 1 14.58 27.12 -23.12
CA MET A 1 13.34 26.40 -23.50
C MET A 1 13.49 24.93 -23.04
N LYS A 2 12.68 24.45 -22.10
CA LYS A 2 12.58 22.99 -21.87
C LYS A 2 11.90 22.42 -23.10
N ILE A 3 12.55 21.46 -23.76
CA ILE A 3 11.92 20.66 -24.81
C ILE A 3 10.85 19.85 -24.11
N ASN A 4 9.60 20.08 -24.43
CA ASN A 4 8.51 19.29 -23.89
C ASN A 4 8.54 17.93 -24.60
N ILE A 5 9.12 16.92 -23.97
CA ILE A 5 9.19 15.56 -24.50
C ILE A 5 7.85 14.90 -24.13
N PRO A 6 7.01 14.52 -25.09
CA PRO A 6 5.72 13.92 -24.79
C PRO A 6 5.89 12.58 -24.10
N LEU A 7 5.06 12.29 -23.09
CA LEU A 7 5.06 10.98 -22.43
C LEU A 7 4.40 9.94 -23.33
N HIS A 8 5.11 8.85 -23.60
CA HIS A 8 4.53 7.69 -24.28
C HIS A 8 3.75 6.85 -23.30
N THR A 9 2.43 6.98 -23.31
CA THR A 9 1.54 6.30 -22.37
C THR A 9 0.70 5.23 -23.05
N GLN A 10 0.46 4.11 -22.38
CA GLN A 10 -0.53 3.12 -22.74
C GLN A 10 -1.28 2.65 -21.50
N ALA A 11 -2.47 2.07 -21.67
CA ALA A 11 -3.18 1.43 -20.56
C ALA A 11 -2.30 0.29 -20.00
N LEU A 12 -2.16 0.23 -18.67
CA LEU A 12 -1.55 -0.93 -18.02
C LEU A 12 -2.47 -2.14 -18.16
N SER A 13 -3.76 -1.91 -17.94
CA SER A 13 -4.86 -2.83 -18.17
C SER A 13 -6.16 -2.04 -18.41
N GLU A 14 -7.24 -2.74 -18.80
CA GLU A 14 -8.59 -2.13 -18.84
C GLU A 14 -9.17 -1.83 -17.44
N LYS A 15 -8.54 -2.36 -16.38
CA LYS A 15 -9.05 -2.33 -15.00
C LYS A 15 -8.36 -1.29 -14.12
N VAL A 16 -7.08 -1.00 -14.36
CA VAL A 16 -6.30 -0.09 -13.51
C VAL A 16 -5.07 0.44 -14.22
N GLY A 17 -4.82 1.73 -14.09
CA GLY A 17 -3.55 2.42 -14.27
C GLY A 17 -3.03 2.54 -15.70
N LYS A 18 -1.95 3.30 -15.81
CA LYS A 18 -1.19 3.51 -17.05
C LYS A 18 0.26 3.11 -16.92
N GLN A 19 0.86 2.76 -18.04
CA GLN A 19 2.28 2.55 -18.20
C GLN A 19 2.88 3.70 -19.01
N ILE A 20 3.99 4.25 -18.51
CA ILE A 20 4.84 5.24 -19.19
C ILE A 20 6.06 4.50 -19.69
N ILE A 21 6.25 4.45 -21.02
CA ILE A 21 7.29 3.67 -21.67
C ILE A 21 8.37 4.59 -22.19
N ASN A 22 9.62 4.27 -21.91
CA ASN A 22 10.78 5.00 -22.43
C ASN A 22 11.15 4.54 -23.85
N VAL A 23 10.50 5.08 -24.86
CA VAL A 23 10.83 4.80 -26.29
C VAL A 23 11.98 5.64 -26.79
N ASP A 24 12.17 6.85 -26.23
CA ASP A 24 13.14 7.84 -26.69
C ASP A 24 14.48 7.79 -25.92
N ARG A 25 14.66 6.81 -25.02
CA ARG A 25 15.86 6.61 -24.18
C ARG A 25 16.25 7.85 -23.38
N ILE A 26 15.27 8.58 -22.86
CA ILE A 26 15.46 9.76 -22.02
C ILE A 26 15.69 9.37 -20.56
N ASN A 27 16.30 10.29 -19.81
CA ASN A 27 16.45 10.11 -18.36
C ASN A 27 15.09 10.31 -17.69
N ILE A 28 14.70 9.42 -16.78
CA ILE A 28 13.43 9.50 -16.05
C ILE A 28 13.30 10.83 -15.26
N LEU A 29 14.40 11.43 -14.83
CA LEU A 29 14.43 12.72 -14.12
C LEU A 29 14.12 13.93 -15.02
N GLU A 30 14.11 13.73 -16.35
CA GLU A 30 13.80 14.78 -17.34
C GLU A 30 12.32 14.79 -17.75
N LEU A 31 11.54 13.78 -17.31
CA LEU A 31 10.11 13.70 -17.59
C LEU A 31 9.37 14.93 -17.04
N ASP A 32 8.29 15.33 -17.73
CA ASP A 32 7.46 16.44 -17.26
C ASP A 32 6.67 16.02 -16.00
N ARG A 33 7.08 16.61 -14.88
CA ARG A 33 6.47 16.33 -13.56
C ARG A 33 4.98 16.67 -13.53
N GLN A 34 4.55 17.75 -14.19
CA GLN A 34 3.15 18.19 -14.16
C GLN A 34 2.27 17.24 -14.95
N GLU A 35 2.73 16.79 -16.11
CA GLU A 35 2.01 15.79 -16.90
C GLU A 35 1.88 14.47 -16.15
N ILE A 36 2.96 14.00 -15.48
CA ILE A 36 2.90 12.80 -14.62
C ILE A 36 1.87 12.96 -13.52
N ILE A 37 1.84 14.10 -12.82
CA ILE A 37 0.87 14.37 -11.75
C ILE A 37 -0.56 14.31 -12.29
N GLN A 38 -0.84 14.94 -13.43
CA GLN A 38 -2.18 14.93 -14.04
C GLN A 38 -2.63 13.50 -14.37
N ILE A 39 -1.76 12.69 -14.98
CA ILE A 39 -2.07 11.30 -15.31
C ILE A 39 -2.25 10.49 -14.02
N PHE A 40 -1.39 10.66 -13.03
CA PHE A 40 -1.49 9.96 -11.75
C PHE A 40 -2.79 10.26 -11.01
N GLN A 41 -3.20 11.53 -10.94
CA GLN A 41 -4.45 11.93 -10.31
C GLN A 41 -5.68 11.33 -11.01
N ALA A 42 -5.63 11.16 -12.33
CA ALA A 42 -6.70 10.53 -13.10
C ALA A 42 -6.74 9.01 -12.91
N GLU A 43 -5.59 8.35 -12.97
CA GLU A 43 -5.47 6.89 -13.07
C GLU A 43 -5.24 6.18 -11.73
N GLY A 44 -4.65 6.86 -10.73
CA GLY A 44 -4.31 6.31 -9.42
C GLY A 44 -3.10 5.38 -9.41
N LEU A 45 -2.59 4.96 -10.57
CA LEU A 45 -1.43 4.06 -10.67
C LEU A 45 -0.66 4.29 -11.97
N LEU A 46 0.68 4.45 -11.84
CA LEU A 46 1.59 4.59 -12.99
C LEU A 46 2.77 3.62 -12.87
N LEU A 47 3.01 2.87 -13.94
CA LEU A 47 4.19 2.02 -14.10
C LEU A 47 5.17 2.69 -15.09
N PHE A 48 6.37 3.04 -14.64
CA PHE A 48 7.46 3.55 -15.46
C PHE A 48 8.35 2.39 -15.90
N ARG A 49 8.47 2.16 -17.20
CA ARG A 49 9.18 1.00 -17.78
C ARG A 49 10.15 1.39 -18.88
N GLY A 50 11.28 0.67 -18.93
CA GLY A 50 12.31 0.85 -19.97
C GLY A 50 13.27 2.01 -19.69
N PHE A 51 13.21 2.63 -18.51
CA PHE A 51 14.17 3.64 -18.09
C PHE A 51 15.42 3.01 -17.47
N GLU A 52 16.59 3.61 -17.71
CA GLU A 52 17.81 3.24 -16.99
C GLU A 52 17.76 3.76 -15.55
N THR A 53 17.40 2.90 -14.62
CA THR A 53 17.15 3.23 -13.22
C THR A 53 17.96 2.36 -12.28
N ASN A 54 18.29 2.93 -11.14
CA ASN A 54 18.86 2.26 -9.98
C ASN A 54 18.26 2.86 -8.71
N ILE A 55 18.71 2.42 -7.54
CA ILE A 55 18.17 2.89 -6.26
C ILE A 55 18.33 4.42 -6.07
N ASP A 56 19.44 5.00 -6.54
CA ASP A 56 19.70 6.45 -6.42
C ASP A 56 18.77 7.23 -7.36
N THR A 57 18.58 6.75 -8.57
CA THR A 57 17.64 7.33 -9.54
C THR A 57 16.21 7.24 -9.02
N PHE A 58 15.80 6.09 -8.47
CA PHE A 58 14.51 5.89 -7.83
C PHE A 58 14.27 6.88 -6.69
N THR A 59 15.25 7.04 -5.80
CA THR A 59 15.19 7.99 -4.68
C THR A 59 15.06 9.43 -5.18
N LYS A 60 15.88 9.85 -6.13
CA LYS A 60 15.82 11.17 -6.74
C LYS A 60 14.49 11.42 -7.45
N PHE A 61 14.01 10.44 -8.22
CA PHE A 61 12.75 10.56 -8.95
C PHE A 61 11.56 10.70 -8.02
N SER A 62 11.43 9.82 -7.00
CA SER A 62 10.34 9.91 -6.03
C SER A 62 10.39 11.22 -5.21
N ASN A 63 11.58 11.78 -4.94
CA ASN A 63 11.74 13.08 -4.27
C ASN A 63 11.19 14.26 -5.09
N LEU A 64 11.00 14.12 -6.40
CA LEU A 64 10.33 15.15 -7.21
C LEU A 64 8.85 15.32 -6.85
N PHE A 65 8.23 14.29 -6.23
CA PHE A 65 6.79 14.22 -5.97
C PHE A 65 6.43 14.33 -4.49
N SER A 66 7.40 14.18 -3.59
CA SER A 66 7.22 14.32 -2.16
C SER A 66 8.50 14.76 -1.46
N THR A 67 8.34 15.48 -0.37
CA THR A 67 9.40 15.78 0.60
C THR A 67 9.10 15.15 1.97
N ASN A 68 7.92 14.53 2.12
CA ASN A 68 7.45 13.93 3.36
C ASN A 68 7.35 12.41 3.22
N PHE A 69 8.46 11.72 3.47
CA PHE A 69 8.57 10.26 3.46
C PHE A 69 8.49 9.69 4.88
N MET A 70 7.87 8.52 5.01
CA MET A 70 7.67 7.80 6.27
C MET A 70 8.73 6.70 6.44
N ASP A 71 9.07 6.38 7.67
CA ASP A 71 10.05 5.36 8.07
C ASP A 71 9.43 4.01 8.46
N TYR A 72 8.14 3.82 8.21
CA TYR A 72 7.36 2.61 8.53
C TYR A 72 7.20 2.31 10.04
N THR A 73 7.38 3.28 10.94
CA THR A 73 7.08 3.14 12.37
C THR A 73 5.59 2.81 12.57
N GLY A 74 5.29 1.81 13.42
CA GLY A 74 3.92 1.30 13.61
C GLY A 74 3.48 0.26 12.57
N GLY A 75 4.27 0.00 11.54
CA GLY A 75 3.99 -1.06 10.55
C GLY A 75 4.08 -2.47 11.12
N VAL A 76 3.28 -3.40 10.58
CA VAL A 76 3.20 -4.79 11.08
C VAL A 76 4.31 -5.71 10.56
N PHE A 77 5.00 -5.33 9.49
CA PHE A 77 6.05 -6.14 8.89
C PHE A 77 7.45 -5.62 9.26
N ASN A 78 8.40 -6.55 9.42
CA ASN A 78 9.80 -6.18 9.47
C ASN A 78 10.27 -5.80 8.06
N ARG A 79 10.86 -4.62 7.92
CA ARG A 79 11.41 -4.13 6.66
C ARG A 79 12.86 -3.72 6.88
N ARG A 80 13.78 -4.23 6.06
CA ARG A 80 15.18 -3.81 6.12
C ARG A 80 15.33 -2.44 5.45
N ILE A 81 16.15 -1.59 6.06
CA ILE A 81 16.51 -0.27 5.56
C ILE A 81 17.62 -0.43 4.51
N ILE A 82 17.53 0.30 3.40
CA ILE A 82 18.51 0.29 2.33
C ILE A 82 19.34 1.57 2.36
N ASN A 83 20.67 1.42 2.18
CA ASN A 83 21.64 2.54 2.11
C ASN A 83 21.57 3.50 3.32
N ASN A 84 21.19 3.02 4.51
CA ASN A 84 20.97 3.83 5.72
C ASN A 84 19.90 4.93 5.55
N ASP A 85 19.03 4.84 4.53
CA ASP A 85 17.87 5.71 4.37
C ASP A 85 16.63 5.02 4.96
N PRO A 86 16.12 5.47 6.13
CA PRO A 86 14.98 4.84 6.80
C PRO A 86 13.68 4.91 5.99
N THR A 87 13.65 5.71 4.92
CA THR A 87 12.50 5.84 4.02
C THR A 87 12.56 4.91 2.82
N VAL A 88 13.66 4.15 2.64
CA VAL A 88 13.82 3.15 1.58
C VAL A 88 13.87 1.76 2.19
N LEU A 89 12.84 0.97 1.93
CA LEU A 89 12.55 -0.27 2.65
C LEU A 89 12.47 -1.45 1.70
N THR A 90 12.83 -2.66 2.18
CA THR A 90 12.59 -3.89 1.42
C THR A 90 11.16 -4.40 1.61
N VAL A 91 10.67 -5.18 0.63
CA VAL A 91 9.38 -5.90 0.70
C VAL A 91 9.55 -7.39 0.40
N ASN A 92 10.69 -7.97 0.79
CA ASN A 92 11.11 -9.31 0.37
C ASN A 92 11.14 -10.35 1.49
N ASP A 93 10.92 -9.94 2.75
CA ASP A 93 11.18 -10.77 3.94
C ASP A 93 10.22 -11.97 4.08
N PHE A 94 9.10 -11.96 3.35
CA PHE A 94 8.19 -13.10 3.26
C PHE A 94 8.10 -13.58 1.81
N LYS A 95 7.95 -14.90 1.64
CA LYS A 95 7.71 -15.50 0.32
C LYS A 95 6.25 -15.89 0.08
N SER A 96 5.43 -15.93 1.14
CA SER A 96 4.01 -16.19 1.04
C SER A 96 3.24 -15.08 0.33
N GLU A 97 2.07 -15.41 -0.15
CA GLU A 97 1.13 -14.43 -0.71
C GLU A 97 0.75 -13.36 0.32
N ILE A 98 0.60 -12.13 -0.15
CA ILE A 98 0.00 -11.03 0.61
C ILE A 98 -1.26 -10.60 -0.13
N LYS A 99 -2.40 -10.75 0.51
CA LYS A 99 -3.70 -10.38 -0.04
C LYS A 99 -3.79 -8.87 -0.29
N LEU A 100 -4.69 -8.46 -1.18
CA LEU A 100 -4.95 -7.06 -1.49
C LEU A 100 -5.27 -6.22 -0.26
N HIS A 101 -4.60 -5.08 -0.13
CA HIS A 101 -4.78 -4.14 0.99
C HIS A 101 -4.36 -2.72 0.61
N GLY A 102 -4.90 -1.74 1.33
CA GLY A 102 -4.30 -0.42 1.45
C GLY A 102 -3.20 -0.45 2.50
N GLU A 103 -2.06 0.18 2.23
CA GLU A 103 -0.92 0.19 3.15
C GLU A 103 -1.27 0.92 4.45
N MET A 104 -1.08 0.23 5.57
CA MET A 104 -1.27 0.75 6.94
C MET A 104 -2.72 1.15 7.31
N TYR A 105 -3.74 0.67 6.63
CA TYR A 105 -5.15 1.00 6.93
C TYR A 105 -5.68 0.46 8.27
N TYR A 106 -4.81 -0.08 9.10
CA TYR A 106 -5.09 -0.46 10.49
C TYR A 106 -4.69 0.64 11.51
N GLN A 107 -4.46 1.88 11.04
CA GLN A 107 -4.20 3.10 11.84
C GLN A 107 -4.62 4.35 11.05
N GLN A 108 -4.70 5.50 11.72
CA GLN A 108 -5.17 6.75 11.09
C GLN A 108 -4.15 7.36 10.13
N ASN A 109 -2.89 7.43 10.54
CA ASN A 109 -1.84 8.07 9.75
C ASN A 109 -1.29 7.08 8.71
N ILE A 110 -1.94 7.03 7.57
CA ILE A 110 -1.54 6.19 6.43
C ILE A 110 -0.66 6.97 5.44
N PRO A 111 0.25 6.30 4.73
CA PRO A 111 0.89 6.92 3.55
C PRO A 111 -0.18 7.16 2.48
N LEU A 112 -0.18 8.34 1.86
CA LEU A 112 -1.13 8.63 0.79
C LEU A 112 -0.64 8.15 -0.58
N MET A 113 0.68 7.96 -0.72
CA MET A 113 1.31 7.51 -1.96
C MET A 113 2.41 6.50 -1.66
N LEU A 114 2.50 5.47 -2.49
CA LEU A 114 3.52 4.43 -2.43
C LEU A 114 4.35 4.45 -3.69
N TRP A 115 5.63 4.12 -3.53
CA TRP A 115 6.58 3.92 -4.60
C TRP A 115 7.23 2.56 -4.47
N PHE A 116 7.19 1.76 -5.53
CA PHE A 116 7.94 0.52 -5.62
C PHE A 116 9.01 0.63 -6.69
N PHE A 117 10.16 0.02 -6.44
CA PHE A 117 11.25 -0.08 -7.40
C PHE A 117 11.73 -1.52 -7.52
N CYS A 118 11.79 -2.03 -8.74
CA CYS A 118 12.27 -3.36 -9.04
C CYS A 118 13.77 -3.36 -9.30
N ALA A 119 14.58 -3.69 -8.30
CA ALA A 119 16.01 -3.92 -8.49
C ALA A 119 16.27 -5.28 -9.17
N HIS A 120 15.55 -6.32 -8.74
CA HIS A 120 15.58 -7.65 -9.33
C HIS A 120 14.18 -8.28 -9.30
N PRO A 121 13.57 -8.60 -10.45
CA PRO A 121 12.34 -9.37 -10.49
C PRO A 121 12.60 -10.81 -10.03
N ALA A 122 11.57 -11.49 -9.52
CA ALA A 122 11.64 -12.94 -9.33
C ALA A 122 11.75 -13.64 -10.71
N LEU A 123 12.39 -14.80 -10.73
CA LEU A 123 12.46 -15.62 -11.94
C LEU A 123 11.09 -16.18 -12.31
N GLN A 124 10.27 -16.47 -11.30
CA GLN A 124 8.92 -16.99 -11.43
C GLN A 124 8.06 -16.46 -10.29
N ASP A 125 6.82 -16.10 -10.60
CA ASP A 125 5.82 -15.58 -9.66
C ASP A 125 6.28 -14.31 -8.92
N GLY A 126 5.71 -13.99 -7.76
CA GLY A 126 6.11 -12.83 -6.94
C GLY A 126 5.72 -11.48 -7.52
N GLU A 127 4.77 -11.45 -8.43
CA GLU A 127 4.18 -10.23 -8.96
C GLU A 127 3.58 -9.40 -7.81
N THR A 128 3.69 -8.09 -7.92
CA THR A 128 2.81 -7.21 -7.16
C THR A 128 1.45 -7.25 -7.82
N ILE A 129 0.42 -7.53 -7.05
CA ILE A 129 -0.97 -7.45 -7.51
C ILE A 129 -1.55 -6.10 -7.15
N VAL A 130 -2.39 -5.55 -8.02
CA VAL A 130 -3.07 -4.26 -7.81
C VAL A 130 -4.55 -4.35 -8.16
N CYS A 131 -5.36 -3.57 -7.44
CA CYS A 131 -6.80 -3.52 -7.63
C CYS A 131 -7.30 -2.09 -7.40
N ASP A 132 -8.04 -1.53 -8.35
CA ASP A 132 -8.69 -0.22 -8.18
C ASP A 132 -9.87 -0.35 -7.20
N GLY A 133 -9.74 0.26 -6.04
CA GLY A 133 -10.77 0.27 -5.00
C GLY A 133 -12.08 0.92 -5.44
N LYS A 134 -12.05 1.82 -6.45
CA LYS A 134 -13.26 2.38 -7.09
C LYS A 134 -13.97 1.28 -7.89
N LEU A 135 -13.23 0.53 -8.69
CA LEU A 135 -13.81 -0.57 -9.46
C LEU A 135 -14.34 -1.65 -8.52
N LEU A 136 -13.57 -2.02 -7.48
CA LEU A 136 -14.03 -2.98 -6.48
C LEU A 136 -15.33 -2.52 -5.82
N TYR A 137 -15.42 -1.27 -5.37
CA TYR A 137 -16.66 -0.73 -4.79
C TYR A 137 -17.83 -0.81 -5.77
N ASN A 138 -17.62 -0.51 -7.05
CA ASN A 138 -18.68 -0.57 -8.05
C ASN A 138 -19.20 -2.00 -8.28
N GLU A 139 -18.31 -2.98 -8.29
CA GLU A 139 -18.61 -4.40 -8.52
C GLU A 139 -19.19 -5.11 -7.28
N MET A 140 -19.08 -4.51 -6.09
CA MET A 140 -19.70 -5.06 -4.86
C MET A 140 -21.23 -5.15 -5.03
N SER A 141 -21.83 -6.22 -4.48
CA SER A 141 -23.28 -6.33 -4.36
C SER A 141 -23.88 -5.21 -3.49
N ASP A 142 -25.16 -4.93 -3.68
CA ASP A 142 -25.87 -3.94 -2.84
C ASP A 142 -25.84 -4.35 -1.38
N SER A 143 -25.91 -5.65 -1.07
CA SER A 143 -25.79 -6.18 0.29
C SER A 143 -24.44 -5.87 0.93
N LEU A 144 -23.32 -6.08 0.21
CA LEU A 144 -21.99 -5.72 0.72
C LEU A 144 -21.84 -4.21 0.91
N LYS A 145 -22.34 -3.40 -0.04
CA LYS A 145 -22.33 -1.93 0.07
C LYS A 145 -23.11 -1.47 1.29
N GLU A 146 -24.28 -2.05 1.54
CA GLU A 146 -25.12 -1.73 2.71
C GLU A 146 -24.38 -2.07 4.02
N ILE A 147 -23.88 -3.30 4.16
CA ILE A 147 -23.16 -3.75 5.36
C ILE A 147 -22.00 -2.81 5.67
N PHE A 148 -21.11 -2.54 4.70
CA PHE A 148 -19.91 -1.71 4.91
C PHE A 148 -20.20 -0.20 4.96
N SER A 149 -21.39 0.24 4.59
CA SER A 149 -21.82 1.62 4.81
C SER A 149 -22.38 1.85 6.22
N GLN A 150 -22.99 0.82 6.81
CA GLN A 150 -23.59 0.88 8.15
C GLN A 150 -22.60 0.54 9.26
N LYS A 151 -21.62 -0.35 8.98
CA LYS A 151 -20.65 -0.85 9.97
C LYS A 151 -19.22 -0.46 9.57
N LYS A 152 -18.42 -0.13 10.58
CA LYS A 152 -16.99 0.14 10.42
C LYS A 152 -16.17 -1.12 10.70
N LEU A 153 -14.94 -1.13 10.27
CA LEU A 153 -13.96 -2.16 10.62
C LEU A 153 -13.29 -1.79 11.95
N LYS A 154 -13.12 -2.77 12.82
CA LYS A 154 -12.35 -2.68 14.06
C LYS A 154 -11.17 -3.63 13.98
N TYR A 155 -9.97 -3.08 13.93
CA TYR A 155 -8.72 -3.83 13.97
C TYR A 155 -8.23 -3.91 15.41
N ASN A 156 -7.86 -5.12 15.85
CA ASN A 156 -7.34 -5.38 17.18
C ASN A 156 -5.97 -6.03 17.08
N ALA A 157 -5.05 -5.68 17.97
CA ALA A 157 -3.77 -6.35 18.11
C ALA A 157 -3.43 -6.52 19.59
N HIS A 158 -2.86 -7.68 19.91
CA HIS A 158 -2.20 -7.92 21.18
C HIS A 158 -0.71 -8.07 20.90
N LEU A 159 0.12 -7.25 21.52
CA LEU A 159 1.57 -7.23 21.32
C LEU A 159 2.27 -7.44 22.65
N HIS A 160 3.16 -8.43 22.73
CA HIS A 160 4.09 -8.56 23.85
C HIS A 160 5.14 -7.43 23.84
N LYS A 161 5.86 -7.27 24.93
CA LYS A 161 6.81 -6.17 25.11
C LYS A 161 7.82 -6.06 23.98
N ASP A 162 8.45 -7.16 23.62
CA ASP A 162 9.44 -7.22 22.55
C ASP A 162 8.86 -6.92 21.15
N GLU A 163 7.57 -7.26 20.92
CA GLU A 163 6.87 -7.01 19.67
C GLU A 163 6.55 -5.52 19.50
N TRP A 164 6.00 -4.86 20.53
CA TRP A 164 5.69 -3.44 20.41
C TRP A 164 6.95 -2.57 20.41
N GLN A 165 8.01 -2.94 21.17
CA GLN A 165 9.30 -2.25 21.10
C GLN A 165 9.87 -2.27 19.68
N LYS A 166 9.81 -3.41 19.03
CA LYS A 166 10.25 -3.57 17.64
C LYS A 166 9.37 -2.80 16.65
N ARG A 167 8.04 -2.86 16.82
CA ARG A 167 7.07 -2.20 15.95
C ARG A 167 7.15 -0.69 16.01
N TYR A 168 7.30 -0.13 17.20
CA TYR A 168 7.36 1.31 17.45
C TYR A 168 8.79 1.86 17.55
N LYS A 169 9.80 0.99 17.45
CA LYS A 169 11.24 1.34 17.50
C LYS A 169 11.62 2.15 18.75
N THR A 170 11.02 1.84 19.89
CA THR A 170 11.26 2.48 21.18
C THR A 170 11.07 1.48 22.30
N ASP A 171 11.75 1.69 23.44
CA ASP A 171 11.55 0.97 24.68
C ASP A 171 10.72 1.77 25.70
N ASP A 172 10.33 3.00 25.34
CA ASP A 172 9.52 3.89 26.16
C ASP A 172 8.03 3.77 25.83
N LEU A 173 7.26 3.22 26.77
CA LEU A 173 5.82 3.03 26.62
C LEU A 173 5.04 4.36 26.53
N SER A 174 5.58 5.46 27.07
CA SER A 174 4.95 6.79 26.94
C SER A 174 4.95 7.26 25.49
N VAL A 175 6.05 7.02 24.77
CA VAL A 175 6.16 7.31 23.33
C VAL A 175 5.16 6.46 22.52
N VAL A 176 4.99 5.17 22.89
CA VAL A 176 3.99 4.32 22.23
C VAL A 176 2.58 4.85 22.43
N LYS A 177 2.24 5.31 23.65
CA LYS A 177 0.93 5.90 23.94
C LYS A 177 0.68 7.18 23.12
N GLU A 178 1.66 8.07 23.02
CA GLU A 178 1.57 9.28 22.18
C GLU A 178 1.36 8.95 20.71
N ILE A 179 2.08 7.94 20.17
CA ILE A 179 1.90 7.47 18.81
C ILE A 179 0.49 6.90 18.62
N CYS A 180 0.00 6.08 19.53
CA CYS A 180 -1.36 5.52 19.47
C CYS A 180 -2.43 6.61 19.51
N GLU A 181 -2.29 7.58 20.41
CA GLU A 181 -3.20 8.73 20.52
C GLU A 181 -3.24 9.54 19.22
N SER A 182 -2.07 9.86 18.65
CA SER A 182 -1.98 10.58 17.37
C SER A 182 -2.57 9.81 16.19
N ASN A 183 -2.67 8.48 16.30
CA ASN A 183 -3.26 7.57 15.33
C ASN A 183 -4.73 7.21 15.66
N ASN A 184 -5.35 7.86 16.63
CA ASN A 184 -6.71 7.55 17.09
C ASN A 184 -6.90 6.05 17.38
N THR A 185 -5.86 5.44 17.97
CA THR A 185 -5.80 4.03 18.34
C THR A 185 -5.92 3.90 19.86
N ASP A 186 -6.93 3.18 20.31
CA ASP A 186 -7.07 2.86 21.73
C ASP A 186 -5.94 1.91 22.15
N ILE A 187 -5.34 2.19 23.30
CA ILE A 187 -4.28 1.36 23.90
C ILE A 187 -4.62 1.00 25.34
N GLN A 188 -4.56 -0.28 25.65
CA GLN A 188 -4.61 -0.80 27.01
C GLN A 188 -3.28 -1.49 27.34
N VAL A 189 -2.71 -1.15 28.47
CA VAL A 189 -1.42 -1.71 28.95
C VAL A 189 -1.73 -2.69 30.08
N ASN A 190 -1.15 -3.89 29.99
CA ASN A 190 -1.27 -4.94 31.02
C ASN A 190 -0.11 -4.86 32.02
N GLU A 191 -0.23 -5.60 33.15
CA GLU A 191 0.79 -5.68 34.20
C GLU A 191 2.13 -6.26 33.71
N ASP A 192 2.10 -7.14 32.70
CA ASP A 192 3.28 -7.74 32.05
C ASP A 192 3.88 -6.86 30.94
N GLU A 193 3.46 -5.58 30.86
CA GLU A 193 3.85 -4.63 29.84
C GLU A 193 3.45 -5.03 28.40
N SER A 194 2.61 -6.06 28.22
CA SER A 194 1.95 -6.29 26.92
C SER A 194 0.88 -5.23 26.68
N ILE A 195 0.54 -4.98 25.40
CA ILE A 195 -0.46 -3.97 25.03
C ILE A 195 -1.56 -4.57 24.16
N TYR A 196 -2.79 -4.13 24.38
CA TYR A 196 -3.90 -4.31 23.47
C TYR A 196 -4.14 -3.00 22.71
N LEU A 197 -4.25 -3.11 21.40
CA LEU A 197 -4.54 -1.99 20.49
C LEU A 197 -5.88 -2.21 19.83
N SER A 198 -6.64 -1.14 19.64
CA SER A 198 -7.89 -1.17 18.89
C SER A 198 -8.04 0.09 18.04
N TYR A 199 -8.30 -0.07 16.74
CA TYR A 199 -8.51 1.01 15.81
C TYR A 199 -9.79 0.78 14.98
N ILE A 200 -10.64 1.80 14.90
CA ILE A 200 -11.90 1.75 14.15
C ILE A 200 -11.84 2.70 12.97
N CYS A 201 -12.14 2.19 11.79
CA CYS A 201 -12.21 2.99 10.56
C CYS A 201 -13.30 2.51 9.62
N PRO A 202 -13.79 3.37 8.70
CA PRO A 202 -14.67 2.93 7.62
C PRO A 202 -13.99 1.88 6.74
N ALA A 203 -14.77 1.00 6.11
CA ALA A 203 -14.28 0.12 5.05
C ALA A 203 -14.30 0.79 3.68
N ILE A 204 -15.24 1.75 3.50
CA ILE A 204 -15.44 2.54 2.29
C ILE A 204 -14.92 3.94 2.56
N HIS A 205 -14.06 4.44 1.69
CA HIS A 205 -13.43 5.76 1.80
C HIS A 205 -13.75 6.64 0.59
N ARG A 206 -13.24 7.87 0.62
CA ARG A 206 -13.17 8.77 -0.52
C ARG A 206 -11.72 8.88 -0.99
N SER A 207 -11.48 8.65 -2.28
CA SER A 207 -10.14 8.84 -2.84
C SER A 207 -9.71 10.30 -2.77
N LYS A 208 -8.41 10.55 -2.55
CA LYS A 208 -7.84 11.90 -2.50
C LYS A 208 -8.09 12.65 -3.82
N TYR A 209 -7.91 11.99 -4.95
CA TYR A 209 -8.14 12.55 -6.27
C TYR A 209 -9.46 12.02 -6.85
N GLY A 210 -10.24 12.93 -7.42
CA GLY A 210 -11.55 12.61 -8.03
C GLY A 210 -12.67 12.32 -7.02
N ASN A 211 -12.40 12.29 -5.71
CA ASN A 211 -13.41 12.09 -4.64
C ASN A 211 -14.34 10.88 -4.88
N HIS A 212 -13.80 9.80 -5.45
CA HIS A 212 -14.54 8.58 -5.73
C HIS A 212 -14.82 7.79 -4.44
N GLN A 213 -15.97 7.13 -4.35
CA GLN A 213 -16.15 6.07 -3.36
C GLN A 213 -15.23 4.88 -3.74
N VAL A 214 -14.50 4.40 -2.76
CA VAL A 214 -13.53 3.31 -2.91
C VAL A 214 -13.65 2.33 -1.74
N PHE A 215 -13.53 1.04 -2.02
CA PHE A 215 -13.33 0.04 -1.00
C PHE A 215 -11.82 -0.19 -0.88
N ILE A 216 -11.22 0.32 0.18
CA ILE A 216 -9.79 0.21 0.46
C ILE A 216 -9.54 0.12 1.96
N ASN A 217 -8.86 -0.93 2.39
CA ASN A 217 -8.60 -1.24 3.79
C ASN A 217 -7.59 -2.41 3.90
N SER A 218 -7.35 -2.93 5.11
CA SER A 218 -6.48 -4.08 5.36
C SER A 218 -7.28 -5.34 5.77
N LEU A 219 -8.57 -5.44 5.42
CA LEU A 219 -9.44 -6.54 5.84
C LEU A 219 -8.94 -7.91 5.36
N LEU A 220 -8.71 -8.08 4.06
CA LEU A 220 -8.37 -9.38 3.47
C LEU A 220 -7.09 -9.99 4.03
N PRO A 221 -5.93 -9.28 4.12
CA PRO A 221 -4.75 -9.86 4.74
C PRO A 221 -4.92 -10.11 6.24
N THR A 222 -5.64 -9.25 6.96
CA THR A 222 -5.86 -9.42 8.40
C THR A 222 -6.68 -10.68 8.67
N LYS A 223 -7.77 -10.89 7.93
CA LYS A 223 -8.58 -12.12 8.06
C LYS A 223 -7.78 -13.38 7.68
N ASN A 224 -6.90 -13.28 6.68
CA ASN A 224 -6.06 -14.40 6.25
C ASN A 224 -5.00 -14.79 7.29
N ILE A 225 -4.37 -13.82 7.95
CA ILE A 225 -3.25 -14.04 8.89
C ILE A 225 -3.76 -14.27 10.32
N SER A 226 -4.70 -13.46 10.77
CA SER A 226 -5.24 -13.46 12.14
C SER A 226 -6.75 -13.14 12.11
N PRO A 227 -7.60 -14.14 11.84
CA PRO A 227 -9.04 -13.94 11.63
C PRO A 227 -9.76 -13.18 12.76
N LYS A 228 -9.29 -13.35 14.01
CA LYS A 228 -9.88 -12.70 15.20
C LYS A 228 -9.40 -11.26 15.41
N SER A 229 -8.41 -10.79 14.65
CA SER A 229 -7.86 -9.44 14.78
C SER A 229 -8.67 -8.37 14.02
N VAL A 230 -9.73 -8.75 13.31
CA VAL A 230 -10.66 -7.81 12.69
C VAL A 230 -12.10 -8.27 12.82
N CYS A 231 -12.97 -7.35 13.23
CA CYS A 231 -14.42 -7.53 13.33
C CYS A 231 -15.12 -6.22 12.94
N PHE A 232 -16.43 -6.17 13.00
CA PHE A 232 -17.16 -4.91 12.92
C PHE A 232 -17.04 -4.11 14.23
N ASP A 233 -17.29 -2.81 14.17
CA ASP A 233 -17.19 -1.88 15.32
C ASP A 233 -18.18 -2.20 16.44
N ASP A 234 -19.31 -2.85 16.14
CA ASP A 234 -20.25 -3.38 17.13
C ASP A 234 -19.82 -4.72 17.77
N GLY A 235 -18.63 -5.24 17.38
CA GLY A 235 -18.10 -6.50 17.84
C GLY A 235 -18.61 -7.75 17.09
N SER A 236 -19.55 -7.59 16.15
CA SER A 236 -20.02 -8.70 15.33
C SER A 236 -18.95 -9.18 14.36
N GLU A 237 -18.97 -10.47 14.05
CA GLU A 237 -18.02 -11.11 13.17
C GLU A 237 -18.24 -10.71 11.71
N ILE A 238 -17.14 -10.53 10.96
CA ILE A 238 -17.15 -10.47 9.50
C ILE A 238 -17.08 -11.94 9.02
N THR A 239 -18.20 -12.43 8.52
CA THR A 239 -18.39 -13.84 8.18
C THR A 239 -17.54 -14.28 6.98
N ASP A 240 -17.28 -15.56 6.87
CA ASP A 240 -16.54 -16.13 5.76
C ASP A 240 -17.26 -15.92 4.42
N ASP A 241 -18.59 -15.86 4.40
CA ASP A 241 -19.37 -15.56 3.19
C ASP A 241 -19.05 -14.14 2.66
N ILE A 242 -18.98 -13.14 3.56
CA ILE A 242 -18.59 -11.76 3.20
C ILE A 242 -17.17 -11.76 2.62
N ILE A 243 -16.24 -12.47 3.24
CA ILE A 243 -14.84 -12.54 2.80
C ILE A 243 -14.73 -13.26 1.46
N SER A 244 -15.48 -14.34 1.27
CA SER A 244 -15.50 -15.11 0.01
C SER A 244 -16.02 -14.26 -1.14
N GLU A 245 -17.16 -13.59 -0.96
CA GLU A 245 -17.73 -12.71 -2.00
C GLU A 245 -16.77 -11.57 -2.37
N LEU A 246 -16.17 -10.89 -1.36
CA LEU A 246 -15.18 -9.85 -1.61
C LEU A 246 -13.95 -10.38 -2.35
N SER A 247 -13.46 -11.56 -1.98
CA SER A 247 -12.29 -12.17 -2.61
C SER A 247 -12.57 -12.55 -4.06
N GLU A 248 -13.76 -13.12 -4.35
CA GLU A 248 -14.16 -13.46 -5.71
C GLU A 248 -14.25 -12.23 -6.62
N ILE A 249 -14.81 -11.11 -6.12
CA ILE A 249 -14.88 -9.86 -6.87
C ILE A 249 -13.46 -9.32 -7.09
N ALA A 250 -12.67 -9.27 -6.03
CA ALA A 250 -11.30 -8.76 -6.08
C ALA A 250 -10.43 -9.56 -7.07
N ASP A 251 -10.52 -10.88 -7.06
CA ASP A 251 -9.76 -11.76 -7.97
C ASP A 251 -10.11 -11.50 -9.45
N LYS A 252 -11.39 -11.23 -9.75
CA LYS A 252 -11.84 -10.93 -11.12
C LYS A 252 -11.25 -9.63 -11.68
N ILE A 253 -10.96 -8.65 -10.81
CA ILE A 253 -10.50 -7.31 -11.22
C ILE A 253 -9.04 -7.04 -10.91
N THR A 254 -8.37 -7.93 -10.21
CA THR A 254 -6.92 -7.85 -9.89
C THR A 254 -6.07 -7.90 -11.17
N VAL A 255 -5.01 -7.13 -11.17
CA VAL A 255 -4.00 -7.08 -12.23
C VAL A 255 -2.63 -7.40 -11.65
N ASP A 256 -1.89 -8.29 -12.29
CA ASP A 256 -0.53 -8.67 -11.91
C ASP A 256 0.50 -7.75 -12.58
N ILE A 257 1.34 -7.10 -11.77
CA ILE A 257 2.48 -6.33 -12.25
C ILE A 257 3.65 -7.30 -12.45
N ARG A 258 3.85 -7.72 -13.69
CA ARG A 258 5.01 -8.52 -14.08
C ARG A 258 6.23 -7.63 -14.17
N TRP A 259 7.00 -7.63 -13.08
CA TRP A 259 8.16 -6.78 -12.91
C TRP A 259 9.24 -7.01 -13.97
N GLN A 260 9.82 -5.92 -14.43
CA GLN A 260 11.09 -5.89 -15.14
C GLN A 260 12.12 -5.13 -14.30
N LYS A 261 13.40 -5.50 -14.42
CA LYS A 261 14.47 -4.78 -13.73
C LYS A 261 14.45 -3.31 -14.14
N GLY A 262 14.46 -2.44 -13.15
CA GLY A 262 14.41 -0.99 -13.36
C GLY A 262 12.99 -0.40 -13.36
N ASP A 263 11.93 -1.19 -13.32
CA ASP A 263 10.57 -0.68 -13.23
C ASP A 263 10.38 0.14 -11.94
N ILE A 264 9.65 1.24 -12.06
CA ILE A 264 9.16 2.03 -10.93
C ILE A 264 7.64 2.07 -10.99
N LEU A 265 6.98 1.80 -9.86
CA LEU A 265 5.51 1.87 -9.73
C LEU A 265 5.14 2.96 -8.73
N MET A 266 4.26 3.86 -9.14
CA MET A 266 3.67 4.93 -8.33
C MET A 266 2.19 4.61 -8.07
N VAL A 267 1.76 4.58 -6.81
CA VAL A 267 0.44 4.11 -6.40
C VAL A 267 -0.25 5.13 -5.50
N ASP A 268 -1.47 5.50 -5.82
CA ASP A 268 -2.38 6.23 -4.93
C ASP A 268 -2.97 5.28 -3.89
N ASN A 269 -2.40 5.30 -2.69
CA ASN A 269 -2.87 4.45 -1.58
C ASN A 269 -4.24 4.88 -1.03
N THR A 270 -4.82 5.96 -1.54
CA THR A 270 -6.20 6.34 -1.21
C THR A 270 -7.23 5.73 -2.17
N ARG A 271 -6.77 5.05 -3.23
CA ARG A 271 -7.62 4.47 -4.26
C ARG A 271 -7.26 3.03 -4.63
N VAL A 272 -5.98 2.71 -4.73
CA VAL A 272 -5.52 1.44 -5.28
C VAL A 272 -4.96 0.57 -4.18
N MET A 273 -5.57 -0.60 -3.98
CA MET A 273 -5.02 -1.67 -3.14
C MET A 273 -3.90 -2.39 -3.86
N HIS A 274 -2.98 -2.93 -3.08
CA HIS A 274 -1.90 -3.75 -3.58
C HIS A 274 -1.72 -5.00 -2.74
N GLY A 275 -0.99 -5.95 -3.27
CA GLY A 275 -0.62 -7.19 -2.62
C GLY A 275 0.52 -7.86 -3.36
N ARG A 276 0.74 -9.16 -3.15
CA ARG A 276 1.83 -9.88 -3.78
C ARG A 276 1.49 -11.36 -3.93
N ARG A 277 1.75 -11.93 -5.10
CA ARG A 277 1.75 -13.38 -5.30
C ARG A 277 2.89 -14.03 -4.50
N ALA A 278 2.69 -15.26 -4.07
CA ALA A 278 3.77 -16.05 -3.46
C ALA A 278 4.93 -16.23 -4.45
N PHE A 279 6.14 -16.41 -3.95
CA PHE A 279 7.33 -16.67 -4.76
C PHE A 279 8.31 -17.55 -3.99
N SER A 280 9.25 -18.17 -4.71
CA SER A 280 10.28 -19.03 -4.11
C SER A 280 11.70 -18.47 -4.27
N ASP A 281 11.89 -17.52 -5.18
CA ASP A 281 13.20 -16.98 -5.56
C ASP A 281 13.80 -16.08 -4.49
N ASP A 282 15.03 -16.36 -4.06
CA ASP A 282 15.79 -15.54 -3.11
C ASP A 282 16.38 -14.27 -3.73
N LYS A 283 16.37 -14.15 -5.07
CA LYS A 283 16.94 -13.00 -5.77
C LYS A 283 15.96 -11.87 -5.99
N ARG A 284 14.64 -12.10 -5.74
CA ARG A 284 13.64 -11.04 -5.84
C ARG A 284 14.01 -9.90 -4.93
N ASP A 285 14.13 -8.70 -5.49
CA ASP A 285 14.48 -7.50 -4.71
C ASP A 285 13.67 -6.31 -5.18
N ILE A 286 12.63 -5.99 -4.40
CA ILE A 286 11.73 -4.86 -4.61
C ILE A 286 11.85 -3.94 -3.40
N TYR A 287 12.01 -2.65 -3.66
CA TYR A 287 12.07 -1.61 -2.65
C TYR A 287 10.78 -0.82 -2.61
N LEU A 288 10.48 -0.25 -1.45
CA LEU A 288 9.29 0.54 -1.16
C LEU A 288 9.68 1.87 -0.53
N ARG A 289 8.99 2.93 -0.92
CA ARG A 289 8.94 4.20 -0.20
C ARG A 289 7.49 4.60 0.06
N LEU A 290 7.23 5.17 1.22
CA LEU A 290 5.92 5.60 1.68
C LEU A 290 5.95 7.11 1.88
N CYS A 291 4.95 7.84 1.37
CA CYS A 291 4.97 9.29 1.52
C CYS A 291 3.58 9.93 1.41
N SER A 292 3.56 11.24 1.73
CA SER A 292 2.46 12.13 1.36
C SER A 292 2.89 12.97 0.16
N PRO A 293 2.10 13.03 -0.93
CA PRO A 293 2.45 13.79 -2.11
C PRO A 293 2.46 15.30 -1.83
N SER A 294 3.35 16.03 -2.51
CA SER A 294 3.47 17.49 -2.43
C SER A 294 2.63 18.24 -3.47
N PHE A 295 1.55 17.64 -3.98
CA PHE A 295 0.66 18.17 -5.01
C PHE A 295 -0.80 17.79 -4.77
#